data_b1ac189b75694702d1a114c322753164
#
_entry.id   b1ac189b75694702d1a114c322753164
#
_cell.length_a   1.000
_cell.length_b   1.000
_cell.length_c   1.000
_cell.angle_alpha   90.00
_cell.angle_beta   90.00
_cell.angle_gamma   90.00
#
_symmetry.space_group_name_H-M   'P 1'
#
loop_
_entity.id
_entity.type
_entity.pdbx_description
1 polymer ?
#
loop_
_entity_poly.entity_id
_entity_poly.type
_entity_poly.pdbx_seq_one_letter_code
_entity_poly.pdbx_strand_id
1 'polypeptide(L)'
;LGMGVIATTGGIALTFGPPLGGLLTAFLSWHWIFLINVPIGIAAIILARAVIPKPETKPEKKPFDWKGTWLMFAAIASIILFLERGPVLGWTSIESIVTGLVFAVSIIWFIIHSLKSDNPLLNVRIFRNWKFSSVATSYLLTCGVFAGVMYMVPYYMQTSLSLDAAVSGFLLMISAVITALVGIPVGAWSDRIGCRTPCILAAVFRISFCLILLF
;
A
#
# COMPACT_ATOMS: atom_id res chain seq x y z
N LEU A 1 2.63 15.53 15.00
CA LEU A 1 4.03 15.03 15.09
C LEU A 1 4.12 13.51 14.87
N GLY A 2 3.30 12.68 15.53
CA GLY A 2 3.35 11.21 15.42
C GLY A 2 3.15 10.69 14.00
N MET A 3 2.18 11.20 13.26
CA MET A 3 1.96 10.82 11.86
C MET A 3 3.13 11.21 10.94
N GLY A 4 3.78 12.36 11.21
CA GLY A 4 4.98 12.77 10.49
C GLY A 4 6.16 11.80 10.70
N VAL A 5 6.36 11.32 11.92
CA VAL A 5 7.40 10.34 12.24
C VAL A 5 7.15 9.01 11.51
N ILE A 6 5.89 8.53 11.52
CA ILE A 6 5.52 7.30 10.78
C ILE A 6 5.76 7.47 9.28
N ALA A 7 5.35 8.59 8.70
CA ALA A 7 5.56 8.87 7.28
C ALA A 7 7.05 8.93 6.91
N THR A 8 7.87 9.57 7.76
CA THR A 8 9.33 9.66 7.55
C THR A 8 10.00 8.28 7.65
N THR A 9 9.63 7.48 8.66
CA THR A 9 10.16 6.12 8.81
C THR A 9 9.80 5.26 7.59
N GLY A 10 8.56 5.36 7.09
CA GLY A 10 8.14 4.73 5.85
C GLY A 10 8.94 5.22 4.63
N GLY A 11 9.20 6.53 4.53
CA GLY A 11 10.03 7.11 3.48
C GLY A 11 11.47 6.59 3.51
N ILE A 12 12.08 6.48 4.69
CA ILE A 12 13.42 5.91 4.88
C ILE A 12 13.44 4.44 4.42
N ALA A 13 12.46 3.65 4.85
CA ALA A 13 12.35 2.25 4.44
C ALA A 13 12.21 2.10 2.91
N LEU A 14 11.39 2.92 2.28
CA LEU A 14 11.24 2.97 0.81
C LEU A 14 12.53 3.42 0.11
N THR A 15 13.32 4.29 0.73
CA THR A 15 14.63 4.73 0.19
C THR A 15 15.63 3.58 0.09
N PHE A 16 15.68 2.73 1.09
CA PHE A 16 16.63 1.62 1.14
C PHE A 16 16.13 0.37 0.41
N GLY A 17 14.81 0.21 0.23
CA GLY A 17 14.21 -0.97 -0.41
C GLY A 17 14.77 -1.30 -1.79
N PRO A 18 14.61 -0.42 -2.80
CA PRO A 18 15.08 -0.68 -4.16
C PRO A 18 16.59 -0.91 -4.30
N PRO A 19 17.48 -0.12 -3.67
CA PRO A 19 18.93 -0.39 -3.73
C PRO A 19 19.30 -1.70 -3.06
N LEU A 20 18.77 -1.99 -1.88
CA LEU A 20 19.03 -3.27 -1.19
C LEU A 20 18.51 -4.46 -2.01
N GLY A 21 17.30 -4.35 -2.57
CA GLY A 21 16.77 -5.38 -3.44
C GLY A 21 17.62 -5.61 -4.68
N GLY A 22 18.07 -4.53 -5.34
CA GLY A 22 18.96 -4.59 -6.49
C GLY A 22 20.33 -5.22 -6.15
N LEU A 23 20.94 -4.82 -5.05
CA LEU A 23 22.22 -5.39 -4.58
C LEU A 23 22.08 -6.87 -4.21
N LEU A 24 21.03 -7.24 -3.47
CA LEU A 24 20.80 -8.62 -3.07
C LEU A 24 20.58 -9.54 -4.27
N THR A 25 19.84 -9.08 -5.28
CA THR A 25 19.63 -9.85 -6.51
C THR A 25 20.87 -9.93 -7.38
N ALA A 26 21.67 -8.89 -7.45
CA ALA A 26 22.88 -8.86 -8.26
C ALA A 26 24.02 -9.72 -7.66
N PHE A 27 24.23 -9.68 -6.34
CA PHE A 27 25.36 -10.35 -5.70
C PHE A 27 25.04 -11.71 -5.05
N LEU A 28 23.75 -11.96 -4.73
CA LEU A 28 23.35 -13.18 -4.07
C LEU A 28 22.27 -13.91 -4.89
N SER A 29 20.99 -13.73 -4.53
CA SER A 29 19.86 -14.25 -5.27
C SER A 29 18.58 -13.56 -4.81
N TRP A 30 17.51 -13.66 -5.60
CA TRP A 30 16.20 -13.10 -5.25
C TRP A 30 15.62 -13.64 -3.91
N HIS A 31 16.04 -14.84 -3.48
CA HIS A 31 15.61 -15.44 -2.20
C HIS A 31 16.03 -14.57 -1.00
N TRP A 32 17.16 -13.87 -1.09
CA TRP A 32 17.66 -13.02 -0.03
C TRP A 32 16.78 -11.80 0.26
N ILE A 33 15.97 -11.37 -0.73
CA ILE A 33 14.98 -10.30 -0.52
C ILE A 33 13.96 -10.72 0.55
N PHE A 34 13.62 -12.01 0.61
CA PHE A 34 12.69 -12.53 1.62
C PHE A 34 13.42 -12.86 2.93
N LEU A 35 14.60 -13.47 2.85
CA LEU A 35 15.36 -13.88 4.02
C LEU A 35 15.79 -12.72 4.91
N ILE A 36 16.09 -11.54 4.35
CA ILE A 36 16.45 -10.35 5.12
C ILE A 36 15.32 -9.87 6.04
N ASN A 37 14.07 -10.16 5.70
CA ASN A 37 12.93 -9.81 6.53
C ASN A 37 12.86 -10.62 7.84
N VAL A 38 13.47 -11.80 7.89
CA VAL A 38 13.47 -12.65 9.09
C VAL A 38 14.24 -12.00 10.25
N PRO A 39 15.52 -11.61 10.10
CA PRO A 39 16.23 -10.93 11.18
C PRO A 39 15.61 -9.57 11.52
N ILE A 40 15.13 -8.82 10.54
CA ILE A 40 14.45 -7.54 10.77
C ILE A 40 13.17 -7.76 11.58
N GLY A 41 12.38 -8.78 11.25
CA GLY A 41 11.16 -9.14 11.99
C GLY A 41 11.44 -9.57 13.43
N ILE A 42 12.50 -10.36 13.65
CA ILE A 42 12.94 -10.75 15.01
C ILE A 42 13.34 -9.50 15.80
N ALA A 43 14.16 -8.63 15.23
CA ALA A 43 14.57 -7.38 15.87
C ALA A 43 13.35 -6.49 16.21
N ALA A 44 12.40 -6.36 15.29
CA ALA A 44 11.18 -5.61 15.51
C ALA A 44 10.33 -6.17 16.66
N ILE A 45 10.21 -7.51 16.78
CA ILE A 45 9.50 -8.16 17.88
C ILE A 45 10.20 -7.89 19.23
N ILE A 46 11.52 -7.98 19.25
CA ILE A 46 12.32 -7.72 20.48
C ILE A 46 12.14 -6.26 20.92
N LEU A 47 12.28 -5.30 19.97
CA LEU A 47 12.10 -3.88 20.24
C LEU A 47 10.68 -3.55 20.68
N ALA A 48 9.67 -4.12 20.02
CA ALA A 48 8.27 -3.91 20.37
C ALA A 48 8.00 -4.38 21.82
N ARG A 49 8.54 -5.55 22.21
CA ARG A 49 8.38 -6.05 23.58
C ARG A 49 9.11 -5.21 24.63
N ALA A 50 10.23 -4.59 24.26
CA ALA A 50 11.01 -3.75 25.17
C ALA A 50 10.43 -2.34 25.36
N VAL A 51 9.85 -1.77 24.28
CA VAL A 51 9.45 -0.36 24.24
C VAL A 51 7.94 -0.16 24.45
N ILE A 52 7.09 -1.08 23.95
CA ILE A 52 5.65 -0.93 24.07
C ILE A 52 5.19 -1.34 25.48
N PRO A 53 4.66 -0.39 26.28
CA PRO A 53 4.14 -0.70 27.59
C PRO A 53 2.95 -1.66 27.50
N LYS A 54 2.85 -2.55 28.48
CA LYS A 54 1.66 -3.41 28.56
C LYS A 54 0.44 -2.54 28.84
N PRO A 55 -0.71 -2.80 28.18
CA PRO A 55 -1.93 -2.05 28.46
C PRO A 55 -2.33 -2.23 29.93
N GLU A 56 -2.56 -1.11 30.63
CA GLU A 56 -2.96 -1.11 32.05
C GLU A 56 -4.37 -1.69 32.27
N THR A 57 -5.23 -1.55 31.26
CA THR A 57 -6.58 -2.10 31.26
C THR A 57 -6.64 -3.35 30.38
N LYS A 58 -7.19 -4.45 30.92
CA LYS A 58 -7.49 -5.62 30.10
C LYS A 58 -8.47 -5.20 29.00
N PRO A 59 -8.12 -5.34 27.72
CA PRO A 59 -9.05 -5.01 26.65
C PRO A 59 -10.33 -5.86 26.82
N GLU A 60 -11.51 -5.24 26.65
CA GLU A 60 -12.75 -6.00 26.54
C GLU A 60 -12.57 -7.10 25.50
N LYS A 61 -12.79 -8.34 25.92
CA LYS A 61 -12.72 -9.52 25.03
C LYS A 61 -13.94 -9.51 24.10
N LYS A 62 -13.90 -8.70 23.05
CA LYS A 62 -14.90 -8.78 21.98
C LYS A 62 -14.57 -9.99 21.10
N PRO A 63 -15.58 -10.80 20.74
CA PRO A 63 -15.35 -11.94 19.86
C PRO A 63 -14.80 -11.44 18.52
N PHE A 64 -13.75 -12.12 18.02
CA PHE A 64 -13.15 -11.80 16.74
C PHE A 64 -14.06 -12.24 15.59
N ASP A 65 -14.24 -11.38 14.60
CA ASP A 65 -15.12 -11.64 13.45
C ASP A 65 -14.41 -12.53 12.39
N TRP A 66 -14.34 -13.83 12.69
CA TRP A 66 -13.76 -14.80 11.75
C TRP A 66 -14.52 -14.88 10.41
N LYS A 67 -15.86 -14.73 10.43
CA LYS A 67 -16.67 -14.78 9.20
C LYS A 67 -16.36 -13.59 8.29
N GLY A 68 -16.35 -12.38 8.84
CA GLY A 68 -15.95 -11.19 8.11
C GLY A 68 -14.53 -11.26 7.58
N THR A 69 -13.60 -11.83 8.38
CA THR A 69 -12.20 -12.00 7.96
C THR A 69 -12.07 -12.91 6.74
N TRP A 70 -12.70 -14.09 6.75
CA TRP A 70 -12.64 -15.01 5.60
C TRP A 70 -13.36 -14.48 4.37
N LEU A 71 -14.48 -13.76 4.52
CA LEU A 71 -15.18 -13.14 3.41
C LEU A 71 -14.34 -12.03 2.77
N MET A 72 -13.68 -11.20 3.58
CA MET A 72 -12.78 -10.16 3.09
C MET A 72 -11.55 -10.78 2.41
N PHE A 73 -10.95 -11.82 3.00
CA PHE A 73 -9.83 -12.54 2.38
C PHE A 73 -10.23 -13.12 1.03
N ALA A 74 -11.37 -13.80 0.93
CA ALA A 74 -11.87 -14.36 -0.30
C ALA A 74 -12.14 -13.28 -1.36
N ALA A 75 -12.70 -12.13 -0.97
CA ALA A 75 -12.93 -11.00 -1.86
C ALA A 75 -11.61 -10.44 -2.40
N ILE A 76 -10.63 -10.20 -1.53
CA ILE A 76 -9.32 -9.64 -1.95
C ILE A 76 -8.57 -10.65 -2.84
N ALA A 77 -8.49 -11.91 -2.44
CA ALA A 77 -7.80 -12.93 -3.22
C ALA A 77 -8.44 -13.12 -4.61
N SER A 78 -9.77 -13.18 -4.67
CA SER A 78 -10.47 -13.37 -5.95
C SER A 78 -10.38 -12.16 -6.88
N ILE A 79 -10.40 -10.91 -6.36
CA ILE A 79 -10.22 -9.74 -7.22
C ILE A 79 -8.79 -9.65 -7.77
N ILE A 80 -7.78 -10.02 -6.97
CA ILE A 80 -6.39 -10.07 -7.44
C ILE A 80 -6.25 -11.10 -8.56
N LEU A 81 -6.77 -12.31 -8.35
CA LEU A 81 -6.72 -13.36 -9.38
C LEU A 81 -7.49 -12.96 -10.64
N PHE A 82 -8.65 -12.32 -10.50
CA PHE A 82 -9.43 -11.81 -11.63
C PHE A 82 -8.65 -10.80 -12.47
N LEU A 83 -7.99 -9.84 -11.82
CA LEU A 83 -7.21 -8.80 -12.49
C LEU A 83 -5.90 -9.34 -13.07
N GLU A 84 -5.27 -10.32 -12.44
CA GLU A 84 -4.04 -10.95 -12.92
C GLU A 84 -4.28 -11.88 -14.11
N ARG A 85 -5.32 -12.72 -14.03
CA ARG A 85 -5.61 -13.74 -15.05
C ARG A 85 -6.40 -13.21 -16.24
N GLY A 86 -7.23 -12.20 -16.04
CA GLY A 86 -8.07 -11.62 -17.09
C GLY A 86 -7.32 -11.21 -18.36
N PRO A 87 -6.21 -10.46 -18.30
CA PRO A 87 -5.42 -10.09 -19.48
C PRO A 87 -4.74 -11.27 -20.17
N VAL A 88 -4.39 -12.33 -19.43
CA VAL A 88 -3.64 -13.49 -19.95
C VAL A 88 -4.57 -14.51 -20.58
N LEU A 89 -5.65 -14.87 -19.90
CA LEU A 89 -6.57 -15.93 -20.31
C LEU A 89 -7.80 -15.41 -21.08
N GLY A 90 -7.98 -14.09 -21.11
CA GLY A 90 -9.18 -13.42 -21.60
C GLY A 90 -10.23 -13.23 -20.51
N TRP A 91 -10.91 -12.09 -20.54
CA TRP A 91 -11.93 -11.72 -19.56
C TRP A 91 -13.17 -12.61 -19.57
N THR A 92 -13.39 -13.34 -20.66
CA THR A 92 -14.50 -14.29 -20.86
C THR A 92 -14.13 -15.74 -20.53
N SER A 93 -12.90 -16.00 -20.09
CA SER A 93 -12.49 -17.35 -19.70
C SER A 93 -13.25 -17.80 -18.44
N ILE A 94 -13.42 -19.12 -18.31
CA ILE A 94 -14.11 -19.73 -17.16
C ILE A 94 -13.44 -19.29 -15.84
N GLU A 95 -12.10 -19.26 -15.79
CA GLU A 95 -11.37 -18.83 -14.59
C GLU A 95 -11.65 -17.37 -14.23
N SER A 96 -11.66 -16.48 -15.22
CA SER A 96 -11.97 -15.05 -14.99
C SER A 96 -13.41 -14.85 -14.53
N ILE A 97 -14.36 -15.56 -15.15
CA ILE A 97 -15.77 -15.50 -14.75
C ILE A 97 -15.95 -16.01 -13.31
N VAL A 98 -15.35 -17.16 -12.98
CA VAL A 98 -15.46 -17.76 -11.64
C VAL A 98 -14.85 -16.84 -10.58
N THR A 99 -13.62 -16.33 -10.80
CA THR A 99 -12.97 -15.43 -9.85
C THR A 99 -13.74 -14.12 -9.68
N GLY A 100 -14.30 -13.56 -10.77
CA GLY A 100 -15.15 -12.39 -10.71
C GLY A 100 -16.46 -12.63 -9.95
N LEU A 101 -17.10 -13.80 -10.14
CA LEU A 101 -18.29 -14.19 -9.37
C LEU A 101 -17.97 -14.40 -7.89
N VAL A 102 -16.88 -15.08 -7.57
CA VAL A 102 -16.44 -15.28 -6.18
C VAL A 102 -16.18 -13.93 -5.50
N PHE A 103 -15.54 -12.98 -6.19
CA PHE A 103 -15.38 -11.61 -5.69
C PHE A 103 -16.72 -10.95 -5.39
N ALA A 104 -17.64 -10.95 -6.38
CA ALA A 104 -18.93 -10.29 -6.24
C ALA A 104 -19.74 -10.88 -5.08
N VAL A 105 -19.80 -12.20 -4.97
CA VAL A 105 -20.52 -12.88 -3.89
C VAL A 105 -19.88 -12.60 -2.54
N SER A 106 -18.54 -12.70 -2.45
CA SER A 106 -17.82 -12.49 -1.19
C SER A 106 -17.94 -11.06 -0.68
N ILE A 107 -17.82 -10.06 -1.55
CA ILE A 107 -17.92 -8.65 -1.14
C ILE A 107 -19.35 -8.27 -0.75
N ILE A 108 -20.36 -8.75 -1.48
CA ILE A 108 -21.77 -8.51 -1.13
C ILE A 108 -22.08 -9.14 0.23
N TRP A 109 -21.65 -10.39 0.43
CA TRP A 109 -21.88 -11.08 1.70
C TRP A 109 -21.12 -10.44 2.84
N PHE A 110 -19.89 -10.00 2.62
CA PHE A 110 -19.12 -9.23 3.61
C PHE A 110 -19.86 -7.96 4.03
N ILE A 111 -20.40 -7.19 3.08
CA ILE A 111 -21.14 -5.96 3.37
C ILE A 111 -22.40 -6.30 4.21
N ILE A 112 -23.17 -7.32 3.81
CA ILE A 112 -24.38 -7.73 4.54
C ILE A 112 -24.01 -8.20 5.96
N HIS A 113 -22.97 -9.02 6.10
CA HIS A 113 -22.48 -9.50 7.39
C HIS A 113 -22.03 -8.35 8.28
N SER A 114 -21.24 -7.43 7.74
CA SER A 114 -20.71 -6.28 8.46
C SER A 114 -21.82 -5.30 8.94
N LEU A 115 -22.91 -5.20 8.18
CA LEU A 115 -24.06 -4.39 8.57
C LEU A 115 -24.90 -5.03 9.69
N LYS A 116 -24.88 -6.37 9.81
CA LYS A 116 -25.67 -7.13 10.78
C LYS A 116 -24.90 -7.52 12.05
N SER A 117 -23.58 -7.57 11.97
CA SER A 117 -22.73 -7.97 13.09
C SER A 117 -22.62 -6.86 14.14
N ASP A 118 -22.65 -7.23 15.42
CA ASP A 118 -22.41 -6.29 16.53
C ASP A 118 -20.95 -5.87 16.65
N ASN A 119 -20.01 -6.74 16.25
CA ASN A 119 -18.57 -6.48 16.25
C ASN A 119 -17.97 -6.83 14.88
N PRO A 120 -18.28 -6.06 13.83
CA PRO A 120 -17.78 -6.34 12.50
C PRO A 120 -16.29 -6.05 12.41
N LEU A 121 -15.55 -6.81 11.56
CA LEU A 121 -14.15 -6.56 11.23
C LEU A 121 -13.94 -5.11 10.71
N LEU A 122 -14.85 -4.65 9.88
CA LEU A 122 -14.87 -3.30 9.35
C LEU A 122 -16.31 -2.76 9.42
N ASN A 123 -16.50 -1.64 10.09
CA ASN A 123 -17.80 -1.00 10.12
C ASN A 123 -18.06 -0.25 8.80
N VAL A 124 -18.71 -0.93 7.84
CA VAL A 124 -18.99 -0.36 6.53
C VAL A 124 -19.92 0.85 6.57
N ARG A 125 -20.63 1.10 7.67
CA ARG A 125 -21.48 2.29 7.83
C ARG A 125 -20.68 3.60 7.79
N ILE A 126 -19.37 3.54 8.08
CA ILE A 126 -18.48 4.71 8.02
C ILE A 126 -18.42 5.30 6.59
N PHE A 127 -18.57 4.45 5.55
CA PHE A 127 -18.60 4.90 4.15
C PHE A 127 -19.86 5.69 3.78
N ARG A 128 -20.89 5.68 4.63
CA ARG A 128 -22.07 6.56 4.48
C ARG A 128 -21.71 8.03 4.74
N ASN A 129 -20.63 8.28 5.49
CA ASN A 129 -20.15 9.65 5.68
C ASN A 129 -19.39 10.10 4.43
N TRP A 130 -19.95 11.05 3.69
CA TRP A 130 -19.38 11.58 2.46
C TRP A 130 -17.94 12.09 2.63
N LYS A 131 -17.63 12.75 3.75
CA LYS A 131 -16.28 13.25 4.03
C LYS A 131 -15.28 12.12 4.14
N PHE A 132 -15.64 11.03 4.84
CA PHE A 132 -14.80 9.85 4.96
C PHE A 132 -14.61 9.16 3.60
N SER A 133 -15.69 8.93 2.87
CA SER A 133 -15.65 8.26 1.57
C SER A 133 -14.83 9.04 0.55
N SER A 134 -14.95 10.37 0.51
CA SER A 134 -14.15 11.21 -0.39
C SER A 134 -12.65 11.09 -0.09
N VAL A 135 -12.26 11.12 1.18
CA VAL A 135 -10.85 10.96 1.58
C VAL A 135 -10.35 9.56 1.26
N ALA A 136 -11.13 8.51 1.57
CA ALA A 136 -10.76 7.12 1.29
C ALA A 136 -10.59 6.86 -0.22
N THR A 137 -11.52 7.38 -1.04
CA THR A 137 -11.44 7.26 -2.51
C THR A 137 -10.23 8.03 -3.05
N SER A 138 -9.99 9.25 -2.59
CA SER A 138 -8.81 10.04 -3.00
C SER A 138 -7.51 9.33 -2.64
N TYR A 139 -7.45 8.71 -1.46
CA TYR A 139 -6.30 7.94 -1.03
C TYR A 139 -6.09 6.68 -1.89
N LEU A 140 -7.17 5.94 -2.18
CA LEU A 140 -7.14 4.77 -3.07
C LEU A 140 -6.59 5.12 -4.45
N LEU A 141 -7.13 6.18 -5.08
CA LEU A 141 -6.66 6.65 -6.38
C LEU A 141 -5.18 7.10 -6.33
N THR A 142 -4.80 7.78 -5.26
CA THR A 142 -3.42 8.20 -5.02
C THR A 142 -2.47 7.01 -4.93
N CYS A 143 -2.83 5.99 -4.16
CA CYS A 143 -2.04 4.76 -4.05
C CYS A 143 -1.97 4.00 -5.38
N GLY A 144 -3.08 3.95 -6.12
CA GLY A 144 -3.12 3.32 -7.45
C GLY A 144 -2.16 3.97 -8.45
N VAL A 145 -2.18 5.31 -8.55
CA VAL A 145 -1.23 6.04 -9.40
C VAL A 145 0.21 5.83 -8.94
N PHE A 146 0.47 5.88 -7.62
CA PHE A 146 1.81 5.66 -7.07
C PHE A 146 2.33 4.25 -7.40
N ALA A 147 1.50 3.22 -7.20
CA ALA A 147 1.87 1.85 -7.53
C ALA A 147 2.14 1.67 -9.04
N GLY A 148 1.30 2.29 -9.90
CA GLY A 148 1.50 2.28 -11.34
C GLY A 148 2.83 2.88 -11.76
N VAL A 149 3.18 4.06 -11.22
CA VAL A 149 4.47 4.72 -11.49
C VAL A 149 5.63 3.87 -10.97
N MET A 150 5.53 3.33 -9.76
CA MET A 150 6.57 2.47 -9.16
C MET A 150 6.84 1.19 -9.97
N TYR A 151 5.85 0.70 -10.69
CA TYR A 151 5.99 -0.46 -11.57
C TYR A 151 6.49 -0.05 -12.97
N MET A 152 5.86 0.96 -13.58
CA MET A 152 6.13 1.35 -14.96
C MET A 152 7.51 2.00 -15.16
N VAL A 153 7.97 2.82 -14.22
CA VAL A 153 9.25 3.52 -14.37
C VAL A 153 10.43 2.55 -14.40
N PRO A 154 10.59 1.59 -13.46
CA PRO A 154 11.68 0.61 -13.57
C PRO A 154 11.57 -0.27 -14.81
N TYR A 155 10.34 -0.65 -15.19
CA TYR A 155 10.11 -1.43 -16.40
C TYR A 155 10.59 -0.68 -17.65
N TYR A 156 10.22 0.59 -17.78
CA TYR A 156 10.69 1.45 -18.88
C TYR A 156 12.22 1.62 -18.88
N MET A 157 12.82 1.84 -17.71
CA MET A 157 14.28 1.99 -17.58
C MET A 157 15.03 0.73 -18.05
N GLN A 158 14.53 -0.45 -17.71
CA GLN A 158 15.18 -1.72 -18.04
C GLN A 158 14.90 -2.15 -19.48
N THR A 159 13.68 -1.95 -20.00
CA THR A 159 13.28 -2.45 -21.34
C THR A 159 13.63 -1.45 -22.46
N SER A 160 13.37 -0.17 -22.25
CA SER A 160 13.55 0.87 -23.31
C SER A 160 14.91 1.54 -23.24
N LEU A 161 15.43 1.78 -22.02
CA LEU A 161 16.75 2.41 -21.86
C LEU A 161 17.87 1.38 -21.64
N SER A 162 17.53 0.08 -21.56
CA SER A 162 18.49 -1.04 -21.35
C SER A 162 19.41 -0.83 -20.14
N LEU A 163 18.89 -0.18 -19.08
CA LEU A 163 19.63 0.05 -17.85
C LEU A 163 19.60 -1.21 -16.98
N ASP A 164 20.71 -1.48 -16.30
CA ASP A 164 20.79 -2.56 -15.33
C ASP A 164 19.83 -2.33 -14.15
N ALA A 165 19.36 -3.42 -13.54
CA ALA A 165 18.48 -3.38 -12.38
C ALA A 165 19.09 -2.58 -11.21
N ALA A 166 20.41 -2.67 -11.01
CA ALA A 166 21.12 -1.90 -9.99
C ALA A 166 21.06 -0.39 -10.27
N VAL A 167 21.32 0.05 -11.50
CA VAL A 167 21.24 1.47 -11.91
C VAL A 167 19.81 1.99 -11.76
N SER A 168 18.82 1.22 -12.20
CA SER A 168 17.40 1.56 -12.06
C SER A 168 17.02 1.72 -10.60
N GLY A 169 17.50 0.84 -9.72
CA GLY A 169 17.29 0.91 -8.26
C GLY A 169 17.90 2.18 -7.64
N PHE A 170 19.13 2.55 -8.04
CA PHE A 170 19.76 3.79 -7.57
C PHE A 170 19.03 5.04 -8.01
N LEU A 171 18.52 5.08 -9.26
CA LEU A 171 17.72 6.21 -9.73
C LEU A 171 16.40 6.35 -8.96
N LEU A 172 15.76 5.22 -8.63
CA LEU A 172 14.55 5.23 -7.80
C LEU A 172 14.82 5.68 -6.37
N MET A 173 16.04 5.42 -5.84
CA MET A 173 16.44 5.88 -4.52
C MET A 173 16.37 7.41 -4.40
N ILE A 174 16.65 8.14 -5.47
CA ILE A 174 16.60 9.62 -5.47
C ILE A 174 15.19 10.09 -5.11
N SER A 175 14.14 9.49 -5.68
CA SER A 175 12.76 9.85 -5.39
C SER A 175 12.37 9.54 -3.94
N ALA A 176 12.88 8.44 -3.40
CA ALA A 176 12.64 8.03 -2.02
C ALA A 176 13.38 8.93 -1.02
N VAL A 177 14.62 9.35 -1.32
CA VAL A 177 15.38 10.33 -0.52
C VAL A 177 14.62 11.66 -0.46
N ILE A 178 14.14 12.16 -1.61
CA ILE A 178 13.35 13.39 -1.66
C ILE A 178 12.09 13.24 -0.81
N THR A 179 11.39 12.12 -0.90
CA THR A 179 10.20 11.85 -0.09
C THR A 179 10.51 11.87 1.41
N ALA A 180 11.62 11.26 1.83
CA ALA A 180 12.04 11.25 3.23
C ALA A 180 12.40 12.66 3.73
N LEU A 181 13.12 13.45 2.95
CA LEU A 181 13.51 14.82 3.31
C LEU A 181 12.33 15.78 3.37
N VAL A 182 11.35 15.64 2.46
CA VAL A 182 10.20 16.53 2.36
C VAL A 182 9.07 16.14 3.32
N GLY A 183 9.03 14.88 3.78
CA GLY A 183 7.95 14.36 4.61
C GLY A 183 7.74 15.11 5.93
N ILE A 184 8.82 15.39 6.68
CA ILE A 184 8.75 16.12 7.96
C ILE A 184 8.32 17.58 7.74
N PRO A 185 8.96 18.38 6.87
CA PRO A 185 8.55 19.75 6.62
C PRO A 185 7.10 19.89 6.15
N VAL A 186 6.67 19.03 5.23
CA VAL A 186 5.30 19.04 4.72
C VAL A 186 4.30 18.63 5.79
N GLY A 187 4.65 17.64 6.63
CA GLY A 187 3.83 17.28 7.79
C GLY A 187 3.63 18.44 8.75
N ALA A 188 4.72 19.12 9.14
CA ALA A 188 4.66 20.30 10.00
C ALA A 188 3.91 21.48 9.37
N TRP A 189 4.03 21.65 8.06
CA TRP A 189 3.29 22.65 7.30
C TRP A 189 1.79 22.33 7.27
N SER A 190 1.44 21.07 7.04
CA SER A 190 0.06 20.57 7.07
C SER A 190 -0.60 20.77 8.44
N ASP A 191 0.16 20.59 9.53
CA ASP A 191 -0.35 20.82 10.89
C ASP A 191 -0.70 22.31 11.14
N ARG A 192 -0.01 23.25 10.46
CA ARG A 192 -0.22 24.70 10.61
C ARG A 192 -1.35 25.24 9.75
N ILE A 193 -1.43 24.85 8.48
CA ILE A 193 -2.37 25.42 7.50
C ILE A 193 -3.53 24.47 7.14
N GLY A 194 -3.54 23.28 7.72
CA GLY A 194 -4.52 22.23 7.40
C GLY A 194 -4.12 21.39 6.18
N CYS A 195 -4.71 20.20 6.09
CA CYS A 195 -4.35 19.19 5.08
C CYS A 195 -4.83 19.53 3.65
N ARG A 196 -5.76 20.48 3.48
CA ARG A 196 -6.39 20.75 2.17
C ARG A 196 -5.39 21.27 1.14
N THR A 197 -4.59 22.26 1.50
CA THR A 197 -3.63 22.90 0.58
C THR A 197 -2.51 21.95 0.17
N PRO A 198 -1.82 21.23 1.08
CA PRO A 198 -0.82 20.23 0.69
C PRO A 198 -1.37 19.14 -0.21
N CYS A 199 -2.61 18.64 0.04
CA CYS A 199 -3.24 17.61 -0.80
C CYS A 199 -3.51 18.11 -2.21
N ILE A 200 -3.99 19.36 -2.38
CA ILE A 200 -4.23 19.95 -3.71
C ILE A 200 -2.91 20.11 -4.46
N LEU A 201 -1.87 20.64 -3.81
CA LEU A 201 -0.54 20.78 -4.43
C LEU A 201 0.03 19.44 -4.84
N ALA A 202 -0.06 18.42 -3.99
CA ALA A 202 0.38 17.08 -4.33
C ALA A 202 -0.36 16.50 -5.55
N ALA A 203 -1.67 16.74 -5.67
CA ALA A 203 -2.45 16.33 -6.83
C ALA A 203 -2.01 17.07 -8.10
N VAL A 204 -1.78 18.38 -8.04
CA VAL A 204 -1.29 19.18 -9.18
C VAL A 204 0.09 18.70 -9.64
N PHE A 205 1.05 18.52 -8.72
CA PHE A 205 2.38 18.00 -9.09
C PHE A 205 2.30 16.61 -9.71
N ARG A 206 1.42 15.74 -9.23
CA ARG A 206 1.22 14.40 -9.79
C ARG A 206 0.65 14.46 -11.21
N ILE A 207 -0.35 15.30 -11.45
CA ILE A 207 -0.91 15.50 -12.79
C ILE A 207 0.17 16.04 -13.73
N SER A 208 0.94 17.05 -13.30
CA SER A 208 2.04 17.60 -14.10
C SER A 208 3.09 16.54 -14.43
N PHE A 209 3.46 15.69 -13.47
CA PHE A 209 4.39 14.59 -13.71
C PHE A 209 3.85 13.59 -14.74
N CYS A 210 2.58 13.19 -14.62
CA CYS A 210 1.96 12.28 -15.59
C CYS A 210 1.89 12.89 -16.99
N LEU A 211 1.66 14.20 -17.11
CA LEU A 211 1.67 14.91 -18.40
C LEU A 211 3.07 14.97 -19.01
N ILE A 212 4.12 15.19 -18.21
CA ILE A 212 5.52 15.18 -18.69
C ILE A 212 5.93 13.80 -19.21
N LEU A 213 5.40 12.71 -18.62
CA LEU A 213 5.69 11.35 -19.10
C LEU A 213 4.98 11.00 -20.42
N LEU A 214 4.01 11.81 -20.86
CA LEU A 214 3.27 11.60 -22.12
C LEU A 214 4.03 12.16 -23.33
N PHE A 215 5.00 13.04 -23.13
CA PHE A 215 5.81 13.70 -24.16
C PHE A 215 7.30 13.38 -23.99
#